data_eaa779c633a8f4882e9018e046824fd5
#
_entry.id   eaa779c633a8f4882e9018e046824fd5
#
_cell.length_a   1.000
_cell.length_b   1.000
_cell.length_c   1.000
_cell.angle_alpha   90.00
_cell.angle_beta   90.00
_cell.angle_gamma   90.00
#
_symmetry.space_group_name_H-M   'P 1'
#
loop_
_entity.id
_entity.type
_entity.pdbx_description
1 polymer ?
#
loop_
_entity_poly.entity_id
_entity_poly.type
_entity_poly.pdbx_seq_one_letter_code
_entity_poly.pdbx_strand_id
1 'polypeptide(L)'
;MQKKEENKIPKIIHYCWFGGKPIPKDLQDCIDTWSILKGYQVMRWDESNCSFDENEFVRKTYAEKQLGFIGDYYRLKAVYEYGGIYLDTDVKVCKSFDPLLDYPAFLNFIFDCSVGSAIIGARKGNPLIKALLDMYDNTTFGTNRSGKVFEWRDGK
;
A
#
# COMPACT_ATOMS: atom_id res chain seq x y z
N MET A 1 -15.17 26.11 7.81
CA MET A 1 -14.72 25.48 6.55
C MET A 1 -13.65 24.40 6.73
N GLN A 2 -12.77 24.49 7.74
CA GLN A 2 -11.72 23.49 7.98
C GLN A 2 -12.20 22.06 8.29
N LYS A 3 -13.29 21.86 9.03
CA LYS A 3 -13.84 20.52 9.37
C LYS A 3 -14.32 19.67 8.19
N LYS A 4 -14.52 20.25 7.01
CA LYS A 4 -15.01 19.53 5.83
C LYS A 4 -13.88 18.87 5.01
N GLU A 5 -12.66 19.41 5.10
CA GLU A 5 -11.47 18.83 4.45
C GLU A 5 -10.88 17.65 5.23
N GLU A 6 -10.94 17.68 6.56
CA GLU A 6 -10.47 16.59 7.42
C GLU A 6 -11.25 15.27 7.24
N ASN A 7 -12.41 15.32 6.58
CA ASN A 7 -13.29 14.16 6.40
C ASN A 7 -13.25 13.58 4.97
N LYS A 8 -12.21 13.89 4.19
CA LYS A 8 -11.98 13.34 2.85
C LYS A 8 -10.71 12.52 2.78
N ILE A 9 -10.61 11.68 1.78
CA ILE A 9 -9.33 11.02 1.43
C ILE A 9 -8.41 12.11 0.85
N PRO A 10 -7.21 12.32 1.42
CA PRO A 10 -6.28 13.33 0.89
C PRO A 10 -5.84 13.01 -0.54
N LYS A 11 -5.55 14.05 -1.33
CA LYS A 11 -4.99 13.92 -2.69
C LYS A 11 -3.51 13.56 -2.63
N ILE A 12 -3.20 12.37 -2.11
CA ILE A 12 -1.85 11.82 -2.02
C ILE A 12 -1.87 10.44 -2.67
N ILE A 13 -0.95 10.22 -3.60
CA ILE A 13 -0.70 8.91 -4.19
C ILE A 13 0.54 8.32 -3.54
N HIS A 14 0.42 7.11 -3.02
CA HIS A 14 1.53 6.35 -2.46
C HIS A 14 1.88 5.18 -3.37
N TYR A 15 3.17 4.90 -3.52
CA TYR A 15 3.65 3.66 -4.12
C TYR A 15 4.94 3.20 -3.46
N CYS A 16 5.23 1.91 -3.52
CA CYS A 16 6.43 1.30 -2.97
C CYS A 16 7.36 0.86 -4.10
N TRP A 17 8.67 1.09 -3.93
CA TRP A 17 9.69 0.55 -4.80
C TRP A 17 10.96 0.28 -4.02
N PHE A 18 11.19 -0.98 -3.65
CA PHE A 18 12.33 -1.43 -2.86
C PHE A 18 13.37 -2.15 -3.73
N GLY A 19 14.61 -2.25 -3.23
CA GLY A 19 15.71 -2.98 -3.84
C GLY A 19 16.67 -2.13 -4.65
N GLY A 20 16.48 -0.80 -4.67
CA GLY A 20 17.42 0.16 -5.28
C GLY A 20 17.59 0.07 -6.81
N LYS A 21 16.89 -0.85 -7.48
CA LYS A 21 16.95 -1.00 -8.94
C LYS A 21 16.12 0.09 -9.64
N PRO A 22 16.50 0.50 -10.84
CA PRO A 22 15.65 1.36 -11.67
C PRO A 22 14.27 0.71 -11.91
N ILE A 23 13.23 1.55 -11.96
CA ILE A 23 11.89 1.07 -12.33
C ILE A 23 11.94 0.65 -13.81
N PRO A 24 11.51 -0.58 -14.15
CA PRO A 24 11.40 -1.02 -15.54
C PRO A 24 10.50 -0.11 -16.37
N LYS A 25 10.78 0.00 -17.66
CA LYS A 25 10.09 0.95 -18.54
C LYS A 25 8.58 0.76 -18.60
N ASP A 26 8.13 -0.48 -18.63
CA ASP A 26 6.69 -0.83 -18.65
C ASP A 26 5.95 -0.36 -17.40
N LEU A 27 6.60 -0.47 -16.23
CA LEU A 27 6.05 0.05 -14.97
C LEU A 27 6.14 1.58 -14.92
N GLN A 28 7.22 2.17 -15.44
CA GLN A 28 7.33 3.61 -15.55
C GLN A 28 6.24 4.19 -16.45
N ASP A 29 5.94 3.52 -17.57
CA ASP A 29 4.85 3.91 -18.49
C ASP A 29 3.46 3.90 -17.76
N CYS A 30 3.26 2.98 -16.81
CA CYS A 30 2.06 2.99 -15.95
C CYS A 30 2.06 4.19 -14.99
N ILE A 31 3.17 4.42 -14.29
CA ILE A 31 3.34 5.55 -13.36
C ILE A 31 3.15 6.89 -14.07
N ASP A 32 3.65 7.03 -15.29
CA ASP A 32 3.53 8.27 -16.08
C ASP A 32 2.06 8.63 -16.37
N THR A 33 1.18 7.63 -16.41
CA THR A 33 -0.29 7.89 -16.56
C THR A 33 -0.88 8.61 -15.36
N TRP A 34 -0.23 8.59 -14.19
CA TRP A 34 -0.73 9.25 -12.97
C TRP A 34 -0.68 10.79 -13.08
N SER A 35 0.02 11.32 -14.09
CA SER A 35 0.05 12.75 -14.39
C SER A 35 -1.32 13.37 -14.69
N ILE A 36 -2.35 12.56 -14.98
CA ILE A 36 -3.74 13.02 -15.11
C ILE A 36 -4.36 13.44 -13.78
N LEU A 37 -3.80 12.98 -12.65
CA LEU A 37 -4.28 13.26 -11.29
C LEU A 37 -3.85 14.67 -10.87
N LYS A 38 -4.58 15.67 -11.32
CA LYS A 38 -4.25 17.07 -11.04
C LYS A 38 -4.45 17.42 -9.56
N GLY A 39 -3.43 18.07 -8.97
CA GLY A 39 -3.44 18.46 -7.57
C GLY A 39 -3.15 17.32 -6.58
N TYR A 40 -2.76 16.15 -7.06
CA TYR A 40 -2.29 15.06 -6.21
C TYR A 40 -0.78 15.17 -6.00
N GLN A 41 -0.35 14.94 -4.74
CA GLN A 41 1.05 14.73 -4.40
C GLN A 41 1.39 13.26 -4.59
N VAL A 42 2.56 12.94 -5.15
CA VAL A 42 3.03 11.55 -5.26
C VAL A 42 4.14 11.31 -4.25
N MET A 43 3.99 10.26 -3.44
CA MET A 43 4.95 9.84 -2.42
C MET A 43 5.46 8.43 -2.73
N ARG A 44 6.76 8.33 -2.97
CA ARG A 44 7.46 7.06 -3.10
C ARG A 44 7.95 6.58 -1.74
N TRP A 45 7.81 5.29 -1.50
CA TRP A 45 8.29 4.57 -0.32
C TRP A 45 9.39 3.61 -0.74
N ASP A 46 10.56 3.77 -0.15
CA ASP A 46 11.75 2.95 -0.42
C ASP A 46 12.68 2.94 0.80
N GLU A 47 13.90 2.42 0.63
CA GLU A 47 14.89 2.31 1.69
C GLU A 47 15.32 3.64 2.31
N SER A 48 15.07 4.76 1.66
CA SER A 48 15.45 6.09 2.14
C SER A 48 14.50 6.65 3.20
N ASN A 49 13.26 6.16 3.24
CA ASN A 49 12.21 6.68 4.12
C ASN A 49 11.39 5.61 4.86
N CYS A 50 11.75 4.33 4.74
CA CYS A 50 11.14 3.23 5.48
C CYS A 50 12.09 2.66 6.53
N SER A 51 11.56 2.33 7.71
CA SER A 51 12.28 1.55 8.73
C SER A 51 12.03 0.07 8.50
N PHE A 52 13.07 -0.76 8.52
CA PHE A 52 12.92 -2.22 8.40
C PHE A 52 12.91 -2.92 9.76
N ASP A 53 12.64 -2.19 10.83
CA ASP A 53 12.56 -2.69 12.21
C ASP A 53 11.18 -2.45 12.86
N GLU A 54 10.14 -2.27 12.06
CA GLU A 54 8.78 -1.98 12.53
C GLU A 54 8.18 -3.15 13.35
N ASN A 55 8.30 -4.36 12.81
CA ASN A 55 7.83 -5.59 13.45
C ASN A 55 8.61 -6.81 12.94
N GLU A 56 8.32 -8.00 13.48
CA GLU A 56 9.00 -9.24 13.10
C GLU A 56 8.82 -9.59 11.63
N PHE A 57 7.63 -9.35 11.09
CA PHE A 57 7.33 -9.59 9.68
C PHE A 57 8.24 -8.78 8.77
N VAL A 58 8.33 -7.46 9.00
CA VAL A 58 9.16 -6.55 8.20
C VAL A 58 10.64 -6.92 8.32
N ARG A 59 11.14 -7.18 9.54
CA ARG A 59 12.53 -7.59 9.75
C ARG A 59 12.90 -8.86 8.99
N LYS A 60 12.06 -9.89 9.07
CA LYS A 60 12.32 -11.16 8.41
C LYS A 60 12.23 -11.05 6.89
N THR A 61 11.20 -10.40 6.36
CA THR A 61 11.04 -10.24 4.92
C THR A 61 12.18 -9.42 4.30
N TYR A 62 12.68 -8.41 5.02
CA TYR A 62 13.83 -7.62 4.58
C TYR A 62 15.12 -8.44 4.60
N ALA A 63 15.41 -9.14 5.71
CA ALA A 63 16.57 -10.00 5.84
C ALA A 63 16.63 -11.09 4.76
N GLU A 64 15.47 -11.59 4.34
CA GLU A 64 15.34 -12.62 3.31
C GLU A 64 15.17 -12.05 1.90
N LYS A 65 15.30 -10.72 1.73
CA LYS A 65 15.18 -10.00 0.45
C LYS A 65 13.84 -10.25 -0.26
N GLN A 66 12.77 -10.43 0.51
CA GLN A 66 11.41 -10.61 0.01
C GLN A 66 10.70 -9.25 -0.15
N LEU A 67 11.20 -8.42 -1.06
CA LEU A 67 10.85 -7.01 -1.17
C LEU A 67 9.38 -6.77 -1.51
N GLY A 68 8.74 -7.67 -2.24
CA GLY A 68 7.30 -7.58 -2.54
C GLY A 68 6.44 -7.59 -1.28
N PHE A 69 6.76 -8.46 -0.32
CA PHE A 69 6.02 -8.54 0.94
C PHE A 69 6.24 -7.34 1.86
N ILE A 70 7.39 -6.68 1.74
CA ILE A 70 7.62 -5.39 2.44
C ILE A 70 6.62 -4.34 1.90
N GLY A 71 6.43 -4.31 0.59
CA GLY A 71 5.42 -3.46 -0.05
C GLY A 71 4.01 -3.70 0.47
N ASP A 72 3.65 -4.95 0.78
CA ASP A 72 2.33 -5.29 1.34
C ASP A 72 2.09 -4.66 2.72
N TYR A 73 3.12 -4.54 3.55
CA TYR A 73 3.03 -3.83 4.82
C TYR A 73 3.00 -2.31 4.62
N TYR A 74 3.94 -1.76 3.84
CA TYR A 74 4.08 -0.31 3.70
C TYR A 74 2.93 0.35 2.94
N ARG A 75 2.24 -0.35 2.02
CA ARG A 75 1.02 0.17 1.39
C ARG A 75 -0.07 0.51 2.40
N LEU A 76 -0.24 -0.33 3.42
CA LEU A 76 -1.20 -0.12 4.49
C LEU A 76 -0.72 0.96 5.46
N LYS A 77 0.56 0.93 5.85
CA LYS A 77 1.15 1.92 6.76
C LYS A 77 1.06 3.34 6.19
N ALA A 78 1.43 3.52 4.93
CA ALA A 78 1.36 4.82 4.25
C ALA A 78 -0.07 5.38 4.25
N VAL A 79 -1.04 4.57 3.83
CA VAL A 79 -2.44 4.99 3.80
C VAL A 79 -3.00 5.23 5.21
N TYR A 80 -2.60 4.45 6.21
CA TYR A 80 -3.03 4.66 7.59
C TYR A 80 -2.49 5.98 8.16
N GLU A 81 -1.19 6.24 8.00
CA GLU A 81 -0.51 7.37 8.63
C GLU A 81 -0.81 8.71 7.93
N TYR A 82 -0.95 8.70 6.61
CA TYR A 82 -1.12 9.93 5.82
C TYR A 82 -2.52 10.08 5.25
N GLY A 83 -3.27 9.00 5.12
CA GLY A 83 -4.43 8.96 4.24
C GLY A 83 -3.97 9.01 2.78
N GLY A 84 -4.91 8.98 1.85
CA GLY A 84 -4.60 9.02 0.42
C GLY A 84 -4.86 7.69 -0.27
N ILE A 85 -4.22 7.49 -1.40
CA ILE A 85 -4.45 6.36 -2.28
C ILE A 85 -3.12 5.67 -2.57
N TYR A 86 -3.03 4.39 -2.25
CA TYR A 86 -1.93 3.54 -2.68
C TYR A 86 -2.21 2.96 -4.06
N LEU A 87 -1.22 2.95 -4.93
CA LEU A 87 -1.23 2.31 -6.24
C LEU A 87 -0.02 1.38 -6.37
N ASP A 88 -0.23 0.15 -6.85
CA ASP A 88 0.86 -0.68 -7.36
C ASP A 88 1.46 -0.03 -8.60
N THR A 89 2.75 -0.26 -8.84
CA THR A 89 3.49 0.40 -9.95
C THR A 89 3.03 -0.03 -11.34
N ASP A 90 2.32 -1.14 -11.46
CA ASP A 90 1.72 -1.65 -12.70
C ASP A 90 0.27 -1.14 -12.94
N VAL A 91 -0.23 -0.28 -12.05
CA VAL A 91 -1.56 0.32 -12.20
C VAL A 91 -1.51 1.47 -13.19
N LYS A 92 -2.30 1.35 -14.27
CA LYS A 92 -2.55 2.42 -15.23
C LYS A 92 -3.77 3.23 -14.82
N VAL A 93 -3.59 4.54 -14.61
CA VAL A 93 -4.70 5.44 -14.25
C VAL A 93 -5.32 6.04 -15.50
N CYS A 94 -6.63 5.81 -15.70
CA CYS A 94 -7.37 6.29 -16.85
C CYS A 94 -8.35 7.44 -16.51
N LYS A 95 -8.69 7.60 -15.21
CA LYS A 95 -9.63 8.63 -14.73
C LYS A 95 -9.19 9.12 -13.35
N SER A 96 -9.63 10.34 -12.97
CA SER A 96 -9.42 10.88 -11.64
C SER A 96 -10.13 10.06 -10.56
N PHE A 97 -9.51 9.98 -9.38
CA PHE A 97 -10.12 9.43 -8.17
C PHE A 97 -11.00 10.45 -7.41
N ASP A 98 -11.12 11.69 -7.90
CA ASP A 98 -11.89 12.76 -7.22
C ASP A 98 -13.28 12.33 -6.76
N PRO A 99 -14.07 11.56 -7.54
CA PRO A 99 -15.39 11.08 -7.11
C PRO A 99 -15.36 10.12 -5.91
N LEU A 100 -14.21 9.51 -5.61
CA LEU A 100 -14.05 8.54 -4.53
C LEU A 100 -13.54 9.17 -3.22
N LEU A 101 -13.10 10.43 -3.25
CA LEU A 101 -12.46 11.06 -2.08
C LEU A 101 -13.41 11.33 -0.91
N ASP A 102 -14.70 11.36 -1.15
CA ASP A 102 -15.73 11.55 -0.09
C ASP A 102 -16.02 10.26 0.71
N TYR A 103 -15.63 9.09 0.20
CA TYR A 103 -15.80 7.83 0.91
C TYR A 103 -14.79 7.71 2.07
N PRO A 104 -15.11 6.95 3.13
CA PRO A 104 -14.15 6.69 4.22
C PRO A 104 -12.97 5.82 3.77
N ALA A 105 -13.23 4.87 2.88
CA ALA A 105 -12.23 4.03 2.22
C ALA A 105 -12.79 3.40 0.96
N PHE A 106 -11.92 2.94 0.07
CA PHE A 106 -12.25 2.11 -1.09
C PHE A 106 -11.08 1.17 -1.42
N LEU A 107 -11.43 0.03 -2.02
CA LEU A 107 -10.49 -0.98 -2.52
C LEU A 107 -10.94 -1.43 -3.90
N ASN A 108 -10.02 -2.01 -4.68
CA ASN A 108 -10.36 -2.61 -5.95
C ASN A 108 -10.81 -4.06 -5.79
N PHE A 109 -11.58 -4.55 -6.75
CA PHE A 109 -11.81 -5.98 -6.92
C PHE A 109 -10.73 -6.61 -7.80
N ILE A 110 -10.34 -7.84 -7.48
CA ILE A 110 -9.63 -8.76 -8.37
C ILE A 110 -10.64 -9.82 -8.76
N PHE A 111 -10.94 -9.92 -10.04
CA PHE A 111 -12.05 -10.75 -10.52
C PHE A 111 -13.38 -10.35 -9.86
N ASP A 112 -14.41 -11.13 -10.03
CA ASP A 112 -15.76 -10.82 -9.52
C ASP A 112 -15.96 -11.17 -8.03
N CYS A 113 -14.96 -11.77 -7.38
CA CYS A 113 -15.13 -12.40 -6.06
C CYS A 113 -14.06 -12.06 -5.02
N SER A 114 -13.01 -11.33 -5.36
CA SER A 114 -11.90 -11.06 -4.42
C SER A 114 -11.59 -9.58 -4.34
N VAL A 115 -11.34 -9.10 -3.11
CA VAL A 115 -10.83 -7.75 -2.88
C VAL A 115 -9.33 -7.73 -3.09
N GLY A 116 -8.85 -6.83 -3.93
CA GLY A 116 -7.44 -6.63 -4.21
C GLY A 116 -6.79 -5.55 -3.37
N SER A 117 -5.47 -5.51 -3.42
CA SER A 117 -4.65 -4.52 -2.72
C SER A 117 -3.81 -3.64 -3.66
N ALA A 118 -4.03 -3.77 -4.97
CA ALA A 118 -3.33 -2.94 -5.97
C ALA A 118 -3.74 -1.46 -5.90
N ILE A 119 -4.97 -1.19 -5.45
CA ILE A 119 -5.51 0.15 -5.23
C ILE A 119 -6.20 0.17 -3.86
N ILE A 120 -5.70 0.99 -2.96
CA ILE A 120 -6.26 1.18 -1.62
C ILE A 120 -6.39 2.68 -1.37
N GLY A 121 -7.61 3.17 -1.18
CA GLY A 121 -7.84 4.55 -0.79
C GLY A 121 -8.49 4.64 0.58
N ALA A 122 -8.00 5.50 1.47
CA ALA A 122 -8.65 5.73 2.75
C ALA A 122 -8.28 7.08 3.37
N ARG A 123 -9.14 7.53 4.27
CA ARG A 123 -8.85 8.67 5.15
C ARG A 123 -7.74 8.28 6.13
N LYS A 124 -6.94 9.27 6.54
CA LYS A 124 -5.94 9.09 7.58
C LYS A 124 -6.56 8.47 8.84
N GLY A 125 -5.87 7.48 9.42
CA GLY A 125 -6.33 6.80 10.64
C GLY A 125 -7.56 5.92 10.45
N ASN A 126 -7.88 5.50 9.23
CA ASN A 126 -9.05 4.68 8.94
C ASN A 126 -9.00 3.35 9.72
N PRO A 127 -10.07 2.97 10.46
CA PRO A 127 -10.06 1.77 11.32
C PRO A 127 -9.95 0.46 10.53
N LEU A 128 -10.47 0.38 9.30
CA LEU A 128 -10.30 -0.81 8.45
C LEU A 128 -8.81 -0.99 8.10
N ILE A 129 -8.14 0.09 7.67
CA ILE A 129 -6.71 0.04 7.35
C ILE A 129 -5.89 -0.30 8.59
N LYS A 130 -6.26 0.23 9.77
CA LYS A 130 -5.63 -0.12 11.05
C LYS A 130 -5.75 -1.61 11.36
N ALA A 131 -6.95 -2.17 11.21
CA ALA A 131 -7.17 -3.60 11.46
C ALA A 131 -6.33 -4.48 10.52
N LEU A 132 -6.23 -4.13 9.24
CA LEU A 132 -5.38 -4.84 8.27
C LEU A 132 -3.89 -4.71 8.62
N LEU A 133 -3.45 -3.52 9.06
CA LEU A 133 -2.06 -3.29 9.45
C LEU A 133 -1.69 -4.09 10.71
N ASP A 134 -2.58 -4.13 11.71
CA ASP A 134 -2.37 -4.87 12.96
C ASP A 134 -2.26 -6.39 12.76
N MET A 135 -2.81 -6.90 11.68
CA MET A 135 -2.64 -8.33 11.33
C MET A 135 -1.16 -8.69 11.14
N TYR A 136 -0.33 -7.76 10.67
CA TYR A 136 1.11 -8.01 10.48
C TYR A 136 1.89 -8.16 11.78
N ASP A 137 1.41 -7.59 12.89
CA ASP A 137 2.03 -7.77 14.22
C ASP A 137 1.90 -9.21 14.72
N ASN A 138 0.89 -9.95 14.23
CA ASN A 138 0.62 -11.35 14.53
C ASN A 138 1.02 -12.31 13.38
N THR A 139 1.63 -11.79 12.32
CA THR A 139 2.06 -12.58 11.17
C THR A 139 3.52 -12.96 11.28
N THR A 140 3.82 -14.26 11.09
CA THR A 140 5.18 -14.77 11.03
C THR A 140 5.50 -15.21 9.60
N PHE A 141 6.65 -14.75 9.08
CA PHE A 141 7.14 -15.20 7.79
C PHE A 141 7.96 -16.47 7.98
N GLY A 142 7.50 -17.57 7.43
CA GLY A 142 8.13 -18.90 7.55
C GLY A 142 8.46 -19.52 6.19
N THR A 143 9.31 -20.56 6.23
CA THR A 143 9.59 -21.41 5.06
C THR A 143 8.98 -22.77 5.24
N ASN A 144 8.38 -23.33 4.20
CA ASN A 144 7.96 -24.71 4.11
C ASN A 144 8.63 -25.38 2.89
N ARG A 145 8.28 -26.66 2.63
CA ARG A 145 8.85 -27.41 1.49
C ARG A 145 8.55 -26.79 0.12
N SER A 146 7.52 -25.97 -0.01
CA SER A 146 7.09 -25.29 -1.24
C SER A 146 7.55 -23.82 -1.31
N GLY A 147 8.24 -23.31 -0.27
CA GLY A 147 8.72 -21.93 -0.24
C GLY A 147 8.32 -21.18 1.02
N LYS A 148 8.34 -19.86 0.91
CA LYS A 148 8.03 -18.96 2.02
C LYS A 148 6.52 -18.70 2.05
N VAL A 149 5.93 -18.88 3.23
CA VAL A 149 4.49 -18.68 3.45
C VAL A 149 4.24 -17.81 4.67
N PHE A 150 3.11 -17.14 4.68
CA PHE A 150 2.62 -16.45 5.86
C PHE A 150 1.93 -17.44 6.79
N GLU A 151 2.30 -17.40 8.06
CA GLU A 151 1.63 -18.17 9.10
C GLU A 151 1.07 -17.20 10.14
N TRP A 152 -0.20 -17.35 10.46
CA TRP A 152 -0.83 -16.63 11.56
C TRP A 152 -0.40 -17.25 12.88
N ARG A 153 0.08 -16.43 13.82
CA ARG A 153 0.59 -16.92 15.10
C ARG A 153 -0.47 -17.63 15.95
N ASP A 154 -1.72 -17.27 15.80
CA ASP A 154 -2.78 -17.75 16.70
C ASP A 154 -3.37 -19.09 16.31
N GLY A 155 -2.94 -19.71 15.22
CA GLY A 155 -3.31 -21.09 14.85
C GLY A 155 -4.82 -21.38 14.86
N LYS A 156 -5.66 -20.34 14.78
CA LYS A 156 -7.12 -20.44 14.84
C LYS A 156 -7.73 -20.13 13.49
#